data_e4d12eb6e065b10cfa1e82804237c12a
#
_entry.id   e4d12eb6e065b10cfa1e82804237c12a
#
_cell.length_a   1.000
_cell.length_b   1.000
_cell.length_c   1.000
_cell.angle_alpha   90.00
_cell.angle_beta   90.00
_cell.angle_gamma   90.00
#
_symmetry.space_group_name_H-M   'P 1'
#
loop_
_entity.id
_entity.type
_entity.pdbx_description
1 polymer ?
#
loop_
_entity_poly.entity_id
_entity_poly.type
_entity_poly.pdbx_seq_one_letter_code
_entity_poly.pdbx_strand_id
1 'polypeptide(L)'
;MRPCRLQLRHCPTLSKGSIDMHIKTVLFATAAAFAAASTPVFAADAIVAAEPEPVEYVRVCDAYGTGYFYIPGTETCLKVSGYLRFEVYGGPDEKGTSDWNARTRAHVQFTAKSDTEYGPLTGLIVIRNNGDNASTNSILDSAYIDIAGFRAGLFYSWWDDDLSGEPDVLSSFETLHNSVRYQYENGDFYAGISVDELEDGYFKDGENPNNVGVALGVGGKAGVVSYQLIGGYDTDNEEGAVRGMIFADIGPGTLGLAGVYASGPNSYYSQSEWTVAAEYAIKATDKWTITPMAQYFGNYVPDLDTFHGNSFDGLGDAWKVGITVDYQIVDNLYAKATVDYTDPDDADEVTKGFFRLQRAF
;
A
#
# COMPACT_ATOMS: atom_id res chain seq x y z
N MET A 1 53.66 9.98 -6.11
CA MET A 1 54.37 8.78 -5.69
C MET A 1 53.73 7.58 -6.31
N ARG A 2 54.51 6.65 -6.81
CA ARG A 2 54.17 5.65 -7.85
C ARG A 2 53.19 4.55 -7.38
N PRO A 3 52.49 3.86 -8.32
CA PRO A 3 51.54 2.78 -8.04
C PRO A 3 52.24 1.42 -7.84
N CYS A 4 51.70 0.60 -7.00
CA CYS A 4 52.14 -0.78 -6.80
C CYS A 4 51.29 -1.72 -7.65
N ARG A 5 51.93 -2.39 -8.62
CA ARG A 5 51.42 -3.56 -9.35
C ARG A 5 51.68 -4.80 -8.51
N LEU A 6 50.71 -5.71 -8.41
CA LEU A 6 50.99 -7.13 -8.06
C LEU A 6 50.10 -8.07 -8.90
N GLN A 7 50.77 -8.70 -9.72
CA GLN A 7 50.90 -10.04 -10.29
C GLN A 7 49.77 -11.05 -10.10
N LEU A 8 49.35 -11.52 -11.26
CA LEU A 8 48.58 -12.76 -11.54
C LEU A 8 49.29 -14.00 -10.94
N ARG A 9 48.54 -14.84 -10.23
CA ARG A 9 48.91 -16.25 -10.04
C ARG A 9 47.75 -17.15 -10.48
N HIS A 10 48.14 -18.17 -11.24
CA HIS A 10 47.44 -19.26 -11.86
C HIS A 10 46.43 -19.95 -10.94
N CYS A 11 45.25 -20.27 -11.49
CA CYS A 11 44.30 -21.24 -10.97
C CYS A 11 44.33 -22.50 -11.87
N PRO A 12 44.50 -23.71 -11.36
CA PRO A 12 44.48 -24.91 -12.19
C PRO A 12 43.05 -25.35 -12.53
N THR A 13 42.91 -25.75 -13.76
CA THR A 13 41.74 -26.40 -14.36
C THR A 13 41.47 -27.75 -13.70
N LEU A 14 40.23 -27.95 -13.20
CA LEU A 14 39.74 -29.27 -12.80
C LEU A 14 38.81 -29.81 -13.91
N SER A 15 39.19 -31.03 -14.28
CA SER A 15 38.66 -31.95 -15.26
C SER A 15 37.15 -32.23 -15.14
N LYS A 16 36.48 -32.23 -16.28
CA LYS A 16 35.15 -32.83 -16.48
C LYS A 16 35.25 -34.36 -16.33
N GLY A 17 34.59 -34.91 -15.33
CA GLY A 17 34.24 -36.33 -15.26
C GLY A 17 32.77 -36.51 -15.63
N SER A 18 32.49 -37.04 -16.81
CA SER A 18 31.19 -37.56 -17.21
C SER A 18 31.00 -38.95 -16.56
N ILE A 19 29.91 -39.13 -15.85
CA ILE A 19 29.45 -40.44 -15.41
C ILE A 19 28.22 -40.80 -16.28
N ASP A 20 28.47 -41.60 -17.27
CA ASP A 20 27.44 -42.36 -18.02
C ASP A 20 26.96 -43.50 -17.14
N MET A 21 25.69 -43.54 -16.85
CA MET A 21 25.06 -44.67 -16.15
C MET A 21 24.12 -45.38 -17.15
N HIS A 22 24.65 -46.48 -17.73
CA HIS A 22 23.88 -47.39 -18.54
C HIS A 22 22.96 -48.26 -17.66
N ILE A 23 21.65 -48.14 -17.89
CA ILE A 23 20.65 -49.12 -17.47
C ILE A 23 20.54 -50.16 -18.59
N LYS A 24 20.96 -51.38 -18.36
CA LYS A 24 20.53 -52.56 -19.11
C LYS A 24 20.32 -53.75 -18.17
N THR A 25 19.04 -54.10 -18.04
CA THR A 25 18.44 -55.44 -18.14
C THR A 25 19.15 -56.60 -17.46
N VAL A 26 18.55 -57.17 -16.42
CA VAL A 26 18.57 -58.63 -16.21
C VAL A 26 17.15 -59.09 -15.91
N LEU A 27 16.58 -59.79 -16.89
CA LEU A 27 15.42 -60.69 -16.79
C LEU A 27 15.95 -62.13 -16.67
N PHE A 28 15.15 -62.98 -16.09
CA PHE A 28 15.09 -64.47 -16.09
C PHE A 28 15.35 -65.12 -14.74
N ALA A 29 14.27 -65.53 -14.14
CA ALA A 29 13.72 -66.91 -14.10
C ALA A 29 14.40 -67.88 -13.11
N THR A 30 13.62 -68.27 -12.08
CA THR A 30 13.56 -69.69 -11.68
C THR A 30 12.19 -69.99 -11.11
N ALA A 31 11.44 -70.81 -11.83
CA ALA A 31 10.29 -71.55 -11.35
C ALA A 31 10.77 -72.91 -10.84
N ALA A 32 10.43 -73.30 -9.62
CA ALA A 32 10.41 -74.71 -9.22
C ALA A 32 9.50 -74.90 -8.01
N ALA A 33 8.58 -75.77 -8.19
CA ALA A 33 7.52 -76.31 -7.39
C ALA A 33 7.92 -76.77 -5.96
N PHE A 34 7.02 -76.56 -5.01
CA PHE A 34 6.71 -77.54 -3.98
C PHE A 34 5.19 -77.53 -3.73
N ALA A 35 4.63 -78.70 -3.95
CA ALA A 35 3.20 -79.01 -3.70
C ALA A 35 3.01 -79.47 -2.25
N ALA A 36 1.82 -79.16 -1.73
CA ALA A 36 1.08 -79.85 -0.70
C ALA A 36 1.56 -79.76 0.74
N ALA A 37 0.89 -78.92 1.49
CA ALA A 37 0.30 -79.23 2.78
C ALA A 37 -0.88 -78.28 3.07
N SER A 38 -2.11 -78.73 2.86
CA SER A 38 -3.32 -78.04 3.21
C SER A 38 -3.56 -78.12 4.71
N THR A 39 -3.29 -77.04 5.40
CA THR A 39 -3.85 -76.78 6.72
C THR A 39 -4.94 -75.72 6.57
N PRO A 40 -6.10 -75.85 7.25
CA PRO A 40 -7.12 -74.81 7.19
C PRO A 40 -6.62 -73.58 7.92
N VAL A 41 -6.26 -72.58 7.18
CA VAL A 41 -5.99 -71.22 7.71
C VAL A 41 -7.35 -70.60 7.97
N PHE A 42 -7.69 -70.41 9.24
CA PHE A 42 -8.73 -69.49 9.64
C PHE A 42 -8.39 -68.14 9.02
N ALA A 43 -9.29 -67.66 8.17
CA ALA A 43 -9.22 -66.29 7.62
C ALA A 43 -9.29 -65.34 8.83
N ALA A 44 -8.15 -64.74 9.21
CA ALA A 44 -8.18 -63.55 10.00
C ALA A 44 -8.86 -62.47 9.19
N ASP A 45 -9.92 -61.87 9.74
CA ASP A 45 -10.54 -60.70 9.17
C ASP A 45 -9.48 -59.70 8.75
N ALA A 46 -9.45 -59.35 7.49
CA ALA A 46 -8.62 -58.27 7.00
C ALA A 46 -8.97 -56.99 7.80
N ILE A 47 -8.06 -56.55 8.65
CA ILE A 47 -8.15 -55.23 9.25
C ILE A 47 -8.14 -54.27 8.06
N VAL A 48 -9.32 -53.77 7.65
CA VAL A 48 -9.40 -52.65 6.72
C VAL A 48 -8.75 -51.49 7.44
N ALA A 49 -7.52 -51.18 7.07
CA ALA A 49 -6.90 -49.94 7.48
C ALA A 49 -7.87 -48.81 7.07
N ALA A 50 -8.38 -48.10 8.04
CA ALA A 50 -9.18 -46.91 7.76
C ALA A 50 -8.37 -46.04 6.81
N GLU A 51 -8.94 -45.70 5.63
CA GLU A 51 -8.34 -44.70 4.77
C GLU A 51 -7.99 -43.50 5.66
N PRO A 52 -6.73 -43.01 5.61
CA PRO A 52 -6.41 -41.81 6.37
C PRO A 52 -7.36 -40.72 5.90
N GLU A 53 -8.15 -40.18 6.82
CA GLU A 53 -8.98 -39.02 6.51
C GLU A 53 -8.07 -37.96 5.88
N PRO A 54 -8.49 -37.30 4.78
CA PRO A 54 -7.70 -36.26 4.18
C PRO A 54 -7.44 -35.19 5.25
N VAL A 55 -6.18 -35.05 5.64
CA VAL A 55 -5.77 -34.05 6.61
C VAL A 55 -6.00 -32.71 5.93
N GLU A 56 -7.04 -31.99 6.27
CA GLU A 56 -7.22 -30.60 5.87
C GLU A 56 -6.10 -29.78 6.50
N TYR A 57 -5.02 -29.58 5.74
CA TYR A 57 -3.87 -28.79 6.19
C TYR A 57 -4.21 -27.33 6.47
N VAL A 58 -5.29 -26.80 5.86
CA VAL A 58 -5.77 -25.44 6.03
C VAL A 58 -7.31 -25.44 6.09
N ARG A 59 -7.87 -25.14 7.25
CA ARG A 59 -9.33 -24.96 7.44
C ARG A 59 -9.72 -23.54 7.02
N VAL A 60 -10.70 -23.41 6.14
CA VAL A 60 -11.26 -22.11 5.74
C VAL A 60 -11.94 -21.43 6.93
N CYS A 61 -11.76 -20.11 7.06
CA CYS A 61 -12.41 -19.27 8.05
C CYS A 61 -13.37 -18.31 7.36
N ASP A 62 -14.67 -18.61 7.37
CA ASP A 62 -15.69 -17.79 6.71
C ASP A 62 -16.21 -16.63 7.57
N ALA A 63 -15.88 -16.61 8.88
CA ALA A 63 -16.38 -15.63 9.84
C ALA A 63 -16.06 -14.17 9.46
N TYR A 64 -14.95 -13.93 8.74
CA TYR A 64 -14.46 -12.59 8.37
C TYR A 64 -14.42 -12.35 6.85
N GLY A 65 -15.10 -13.19 6.08
CA GLY A 65 -15.19 -13.09 4.62
C GLY A 65 -14.15 -13.92 3.87
N THR A 66 -14.07 -13.72 2.57
CA THR A 66 -13.26 -14.54 1.65
C THR A 66 -11.75 -14.38 1.86
N GLY A 67 -11.03 -15.51 1.75
CA GLY A 67 -9.58 -15.54 1.78
C GLY A 67 -8.98 -15.71 3.17
N TYR A 68 -9.79 -15.82 4.21
CA TYR A 68 -9.32 -16.16 5.54
C TYR A 68 -9.23 -17.68 5.75
N PHE A 69 -8.22 -18.09 6.49
CA PHE A 69 -8.03 -19.47 6.94
C PHE A 69 -7.60 -19.49 8.41
N TYR A 70 -7.95 -20.56 9.14
CA TYR A 70 -7.51 -20.70 10.52
C TYR A 70 -6.00 -21.00 10.59
N ILE A 71 -5.30 -20.30 11.49
CA ILE A 71 -3.93 -20.69 11.86
C ILE A 71 -4.03 -22.05 12.58
N PRO A 72 -3.31 -23.10 12.14
CA PRO A 72 -3.39 -24.41 12.73
C PRO A 72 -3.22 -24.42 14.25
N GLY A 73 -4.16 -25.06 14.95
CA GLY A 73 -4.16 -25.14 16.42
C GLY A 73 -4.66 -23.90 17.16
N THR A 74 -5.23 -22.93 16.44
CA THR A 74 -5.80 -21.69 17.03
C THR A 74 -7.20 -21.39 16.50
N GLU A 75 -7.91 -20.47 17.15
CA GLU A 75 -9.17 -19.87 16.66
C GLU A 75 -8.92 -18.54 15.92
N THR A 76 -7.69 -18.23 15.58
CA THR A 76 -7.33 -17.02 14.83
C THR A 76 -7.41 -17.28 13.34
N CYS A 77 -8.13 -16.41 12.64
CA CYS A 77 -8.23 -16.38 11.18
C CYS A 77 -7.20 -15.46 10.58
N LEU A 78 -6.41 -15.95 9.64
CA LEU A 78 -5.37 -15.22 8.94
C LEU A 78 -5.74 -15.05 7.47
N LYS A 79 -5.56 -13.85 6.93
CA LYS A 79 -5.60 -13.56 5.50
C LYS A 79 -4.26 -13.00 5.04
N VAL A 80 -3.77 -13.51 3.92
CA VAL A 80 -2.61 -12.97 3.21
C VAL A 80 -3.11 -12.36 1.92
N SER A 81 -2.73 -11.12 1.66
CA SER A 81 -3.07 -10.39 0.43
C SER A 81 -1.94 -9.45 0.06
N GLY A 82 -2.01 -8.86 -1.13
CA GLY A 82 -0.97 -7.94 -1.53
C GLY A 82 -0.97 -7.65 -3.02
N TYR A 83 0.12 -7.04 -3.48
CA TYR A 83 0.32 -6.79 -4.89
C TYR A 83 1.80 -6.72 -5.26
N LEU A 84 2.06 -6.99 -6.54
CA LEU A 84 3.29 -6.64 -7.22
C LEU A 84 2.99 -5.48 -8.16
N ARG A 85 3.86 -4.47 -8.15
CA ARG A 85 3.70 -3.24 -8.93
C ARG A 85 5.01 -2.90 -9.61
N PHE A 86 4.94 -2.58 -10.90
CA PHE A 86 6.01 -1.97 -11.66
C PHE A 86 5.57 -0.59 -12.11
N GLU A 87 6.41 0.42 -11.91
CA GLU A 87 6.14 1.81 -12.25
C GLU A 87 7.31 2.41 -13.01
N VAL A 88 6.98 3.26 -13.99
CA VAL A 88 7.92 4.12 -14.69
C VAL A 88 7.43 5.55 -14.51
N TYR A 89 8.23 6.37 -13.88
CA TYR A 89 7.98 7.79 -13.65
C TYR A 89 8.70 8.62 -14.68
N GLY A 90 8.12 9.77 -15.04
CA GLY A 90 8.74 10.80 -15.87
C GLY A 90 8.47 12.17 -15.27
N GLY A 91 9.50 13.04 -15.32
CA GLY A 91 9.45 14.39 -14.80
C GLY A 91 10.86 14.94 -14.60
N PRO A 92 11.03 16.25 -14.43
CA PRO A 92 12.34 16.83 -14.21
C PRO A 92 13.01 16.25 -12.99
N ASP A 93 14.29 15.90 -13.15
CA ASP A 93 15.16 15.40 -12.09
C ASP A 93 14.60 14.25 -11.22
N GLU A 94 13.72 13.41 -11.80
CA GLU A 94 13.09 12.30 -11.08
C GLU A 94 14.12 11.38 -10.37
N LYS A 95 15.33 11.29 -10.90
CA LYS A 95 16.45 10.55 -10.29
C LYS A 95 17.67 11.44 -9.99
N GLY A 96 17.48 12.75 -9.89
CA GLY A 96 18.54 13.74 -9.61
C GLY A 96 19.45 14.06 -10.79
N THR A 97 19.49 13.26 -11.84
CA THR A 97 20.29 13.48 -13.06
C THR A 97 19.60 12.97 -14.33
N SER A 98 18.35 12.53 -14.25
CA SER A 98 17.58 12.05 -15.38
C SER A 98 16.09 12.27 -15.16
N ASP A 99 15.38 12.58 -16.24
CA ASP A 99 13.95 12.89 -16.27
C ASP A 99 13.07 11.64 -16.16
N TRP A 100 13.59 10.52 -15.72
CA TRP A 100 12.81 9.31 -15.53
C TRP A 100 13.40 8.36 -14.49
N ASN A 101 12.54 7.55 -13.91
CA ASN A 101 12.88 6.47 -12.99
C ASN A 101 11.99 5.27 -13.20
N ALA A 102 12.44 4.06 -12.83
CA ALA A 102 11.62 2.86 -12.80
C ALA A 102 11.77 2.16 -11.45
N ARG A 103 10.64 1.74 -10.88
CA ARG A 103 10.59 1.10 -9.56
C ARG A 103 9.68 -0.13 -9.61
N THR A 104 10.10 -1.18 -8.91
CA THR A 104 9.24 -2.34 -8.62
C THR A 104 8.88 -2.32 -7.13
N ARG A 105 7.61 -2.53 -6.80
CA ARG A 105 7.12 -2.64 -5.42
C ARG A 105 6.51 -4.01 -5.20
N ALA A 106 6.90 -4.67 -4.11
CA ALA A 106 6.19 -5.79 -3.52
C ALA A 106 5.54 -5.33 -2.22
N HIS A 107 4.23 -5.55 -2.09
CA HIS A 107 3.45 -5.20 -0.92
C HIS A 107 2.73 -6.46 -0.44
N VAL A 108 2.93 -6.84 0.82
CA VAL A 108 2.32 -8.02 1.42
C VAL A 108 1.66 -7.62 2.72
N GLN A 109 0.39 -7.97 2.86
CA GLN A 109 -0.43 -7.70 4.03
C GLN A 109 -0.84 -9.01 4.70
N PHE A 110 -0.65 -9.07 6.01
CA PHE A 110 -1.15 -10.11 6.90
C PHE A 110 -2.23 -9.50 7.80
N THR A 111 -3.45 -10.08 7.76
CA THR A 111 -4.55 -9.64 8.62
C THR A 111 -4.99 -10.82 9.47
N ALA A 112 -4.75 -10.74 10.77
CA ALA A 112 -5.19 -11.73 11.76
C ALA A 112 -6.45 -11.21 12.47
N LYS A 113 -7.46 -12.08 12.61
CA LYS A 113 -8.72 -11.75 13.31
C LYS A 113 -9.14 -12.88 14.23
N SER A 114 -9.67 -12.52 15.40
CA SER A 114 -10.32 -13.44 16.35
C SER A 114 -11.50 -12.75 17.03
N ASP A 115 -12.51 -13.53 17.43
CA ASP A 115 -13.65 -12.99 18.16
C ASP A 115 -13.30 -12.74 19.63
N THR A 116 -13.86 -11.65 20.16
CA THR A 116 -13.81 -11.32 21.59
C THR A 116 -15.17 -10.85 22.09
N GLU A 117 -15.32 -10.70 23.38
CA GLU A 117 -16.55 -10.13 23.99
C GLU A 117 -16.80 -8.66 23.59
N TYR A 118 -15.78 -7.97 23.05
CA TYR A 118 -15.85 -6.58 22.57
C TYR A 118 -15.97 -6.47 21.05
N GLY A 119 -16.14 -7.60 20.35
CA GLY A 119 -16.14 -7.70 18.90
C GLY A 119 -14.81 -8.22 18.34
N PRO A 120 -14.60 -8.13 17.04
CA PRO A 120 -13.38 -8.65 16.40
C PRO A 120 -12.12 -7.94 16.88
N LEU A 121 -11.16 -8.71 17.38
CA LEU A 121 -9.78 -8.24 17.58
C LEU A 121 -9.03 -8.43 16.27
N THR A 122 -8.50 -7.35 15.72
CA THR A 122 -7.73 -7.37 14.47
C THR A 122 -6.27 -7.00 14.73
N GLY A 123 -5.34 -7.81 14.22
CA GLY A 123 -3.95 -7.43 14.05
C GLY A 123 -3.64 -7.33 12.57
N LEU A 124 -3.01 -6.26 12.14
CA LEU A 124 -2.59 -6.06 10.76
C LEU A 124 -1.11 -5.75 10.70
N ILE A 125 -0.41 -6.34 9.72
CA ILE A 125 0.98 -6.06 9.39
C ILE A 125 1.09 -5.94 7.88
N VAL A 126 1.68 -4.84 7.41
CA VAL A 126 1.98 -4.61 6.00
C VAL A 126 3.48 -4.40 5.84
N ILE A 127 4.09 -5.19 4.96
CA ILE A 127 5.49 -5.05 4.58
C ILE A 127 5.54 -4.57 3.13
N ARG A 128 6.25 -3.48 2.90
CA ARG A 128 6.47 -2.90 1.58
C ARG A 128 7.96 -2.91 1.25
N ASN A 129 8.29 -3.47 0.09
CA ASN A 129 9.64 -3.49 -0.44
C ASN A 129 9.66 -2.76 -1.78
N ASN A 130 10.54 -1.78 -1.91
CA ASN A 130 10.78 -1.08 -3.16
C ASN A 130 12.14 -1.50 -3.72
N GLY A 131 12.17 -1.93 -4.97
CA GLY A 131 13.38 -2.19 -5.75
C GLY A 131 13.57 -1.06 -6.75
N ASP A 132 14.61 -0.28 -6.56
CA ASP A 132 14.97 0.84 -7.40
C ASP A 132 16.46 0.72 -7.79
N ASN A 133 16.72 0.09 -8.95
CA ASN A 133 18.05 -0.16 -9.49
C ASN A 133 19.06 -0.71 -8.45
N ALA A 134 19.88 0.17 -7.90
CA ALA A 134 20.98 -0.18 -6.99
C ALA A 134 20.56 -0.21 -5.51
N SER A 135 19.35 0.23 -5.17
CA SER A 135 18.86 0.25 -3.80
C SER A 135 17.56 -0.51 -3.65
N THR A 136 17.47 -1.29 -2.59
CA THR A 136 16.22 -1.91 -2.14
C THR A 136 15.91 -1.36 -0.76
N ASN A 137 14.67 -0.90 -0.59
CA ASN A 137 14.20 -0.43 0.70
C ASN A 137 13.04 -1.34 1.15
N SER A 138 13.14 -1.86 2.38
CA SER A 138 12.10 -2.63 3.03
C SER A 138 11.60 -1.84 4.23
N ILE A 139 10.33 -1.54 4.25
CA ILE A 139 9.69 -0.77 5.33
C ILE A 139 8.50 -1.51 5.91
N LEU A 140 8.21 -1.24 7.17
CA LEU A 140 6.94 -1.53 7.80
C LEU A 140 5.95 -0.45 7.35
N ASP A 141 5.05 -0.79 6.44
CA ASP A 141 4.11 0.17 5.84
C ASP A 141 2.87 0.41 6.70
N SER A 142 2.49 -0.59 7.51
CA SER A 142 1.50 -0.46 8.58
C SER A 142 1.63 -1.62 9.55
N ALA A 143 1.40 -1.37 10.83
CA ALA A 143 1.27 -2.42 11.84
C ALA A 143 0.43 -1.88 13.01
N TYR A 144 -0.75 -2.46 13.23
CA TYR A 144 -1.64 -2.00 14.28
C TYR A 144 -2.51 -3.11 14.87
N ILE A 145 -3.04 -2.81 16.05
CA ILE A 145 -4.10 -3.58 16.72
C ILE A 145 -5.37 -2.74 16.68
N ASP A 146 -6.50 -3.39 16.37
CA ASP A 146 -7.81 -2.76 16.30
C ASP A 146 -8.85 -3.60 17.08
N ILE A 147 -9.60 -2.96 17.98
CA ILE A 147 -10.67 -3.58 18.76
C ILE A 147 -11.69 -2.53 19.19
N ALA A 148 -12.97 -2.81 19.00
CA ALA A 148 -14.09 -1.99 19.50
C ALA A 148 -14.00 -0.50 19.10
N GLY A 149 -13.47 -0.19 17.91
CA GLY A 149 -13.25 1.17 17.43
C GLY A 149 -11.95 1.82 17.87
N PHE A 150 -11.17 1.19 18.78
CA PHE A 150 -9.83 1.61 19.11
C PHE A 150 -8.81 0.98 18.17
N ARG A 151 -7.89 1.80 17.66
CA ARG A 151 -6.73 1.39 16.89
C ARG A 151 -5.48 1.99 17.48
N ALA A 152 -4.42 1.18 17.61
CA ALA A 152 -3.11 1.64 18.08
C ALA A 152 -2.00 0.99 17.27
N GLY A 153 -1.00 1.77 16.88
CA GLY A 153 0.16 1.34 16.10
C GLY A 153 0.49 2.28 14.95
N LEU A 154 1.22 1.77 13.97
CA LEU A 154 1.61 2.49 12.76
C LEU A 154 0.52 2.32 11.69
N PHE A 155 -0.15 3.39 11.29
CA PHE A 155 -1.18 3.35 10.25
C PHE A 155 -1.42 4.73 9.62
N TYR A 156 -1.99 4.72 8.42
CA TYR A 156 -2.31 5.93 7.68
C TYR A 156 -3.41 6.74 8.38
N SER A 157 -3.20 8.05 8.46
CA SER A 157 -4.19 8.98 8.99
C SER A 157 -5.33 9.18 7.97
N TRP A 158 -6.43 9.85 8.36
CA TRP A 158 -7.47 10.24 7.40
C TRP A 158 -6.97 11.21 6.33
N TRP A 159 -5.79 11.84 6.55
CA TRP A 159 -5.15 12.74 5.58
C TRP A 159 -4.58 12.00 4.36
N ASP A 160 -4.43 10.66 4.43
CA ASP A 160 -4.03 9.82 3.30
C ASP A 160 -5.15 9.58 2.27
N ASP A 161 -6.40 9.89 2.61
CA ASP A 161 -7.51 9.79 1.68
C ASP A 161 -7.44 10.92 0.64
N ASP A 162 -7.56 10.57 -0.65
CA ASP A 162 -7.49 11.48 -1.79
C ASP A 162 -8.77 11.43 -2.63
N LEU A 163 -8.86 12.23 -3.68
CA LEU A 163 -9.88 12.13 -4.73
C LEU A 163 -9.66 10.84 -5.55
N SER A 164 -10.34 10.70 -6.68
CA SER A 164 -10.34 9.45 -7.47
C SER A 164 -9.13 9.31 -8.39
N GLY A 165 -8.44 10.42 -8.69
CA GLY A 165 -7.25 10.47 -9.55
C GLY A 165 -5.94 10.26 -8.79
N GLU A 166 -4.84 10.64 -9.42
CA GLU A 166 -3.51 10.59 -8.79
C GLU A 166 -2.85 11.98 -8.68
N PRO A 167 -3.29 13.01 -9.43
CA PRO A 167 -2.57 14.27 -9.48
C PRO A 167 -2.88 15.26 -8.36
N ASP A 168 -3.97 15.08 -7.62
CA ASP A 168 -4.35 16.01 -6.55
C ASP A 168 -3.35 15.98 -5.38
N VAL A 169 -3.25 17.11 -4.67
CA VAL A 169 -2.38 17.25 -3.49
C VAL A 169 -3.23 17.83 -2.36
N LEU A 170 -3.70 16.95 -1.49
CA LEU A 170 -4.68 17.26 -0.44
C LEU A 170 -4.17 16.96 0.98
N SER A 171 -2.92 16.49 1.11
CA SER A 171 -2.23 16.19 2.37
C SER A 171 -0.77 16.63 2.30
N SER A 172 -0.06 16.54 3.42
CA SER A 172 1.39 16.56 3.39
C SER A 172 1.93 15.22 2.86
N PHE A 173 3.24 15.15 2.60
CA PHE A 173 3.87 13.91 2.12
C PHE A 173 3.93 12.80 3.20
N GLU A 174 3.80 13.14 4.48
CA GLU A 174 3.77 12.18 5.59
C GLU A 174 2.36 12.06 6.15
N THR A 175 1.76 10.89 5.94
CA THR A 175 0.42 10.54 6.41
C THR A 175 0.40 9.27 7.24
N LEU A 176 1.55 8.59 7.35
CA LEU A 176 1.74 7.35 8.10
C LEU A 176 2.36 7.65 9.46
N HIS A 177 1.59 7.47 10.54
CA HIS A 177 2.00 7.82 11.90
C HIS A 177 1.82 6.68 12.88
N ASN A 178 2.67 6.63 13.92
CA ASN A 178 2.35 5.90 15.14
C ASN A 178 1.25 6.65 15.89
N SER A 179 0.09 6.04 16.01
CA SER A 179 -1.11 6.74 16.49
C SER A 179 -1.95 5.89 17.41
N VAL A 180 -2.76 6.57 18.21
CA VAL A 180 -3.91 5.97 18.91
C VAL A 180 -5.17 6.69 18.43
N ARG A 181 -6.09 5.92 17.84
CA ARG A 181 -7.35 6.41 17.27
C ARG A 181 -8.54 5.74 17.94
N TYR A 182 -9.57 6.51 18.21
CA TYR A 182 -10.92 5.97 18.45
C TYR A 182 -11.84 6.44 17.34
N GLN A 183 -12.54 5.49 16.70
CA GLN A 183 -13.51 5.75 15.65
C GLN A 183 -14.82 5.04 15.95
N TYR A 184 -15.87 5.83 16.06
CA TYR A 184 -17.24 5.34 16.13
C TYR A 184 -17.78 5.21 14.71
N GLU A 185 -18.41 4.06 14.42
CA GLU A 185 -19.06 3.80 13.15
C GLU A 185 -20.51 3.37 13.38
N ASN A 186 -21.41 3.89 12.57
CA ASN A 186 -22.81 3.51 12.59
C ASN A 186 -23.39 3.55 11.16
N GLY A 187 -23.35 2.40 10.48
CA GLY A 187 -23.82 2.28 9.10
C GLY A 187 -23.00 3.15 8.15
N ASP A 188 -23.63 4.19 7.61
CA ASP A 188 -23.03 5.09 6.61
C ASP A 188 -22.32 6.29 7.23
N PHE A 189 -22.16 6.35 8.55
CA PHE A 189 -21.54 7.47 9.26
C PHE A 189 -20.37 7.01 10.14
N TYR A 190 -19.31 7.80 10.17
CA TYR A 190 -18.26 7.67 11.17
C TYR A 190 -17.86 9.02 11.76
N ALA A 191 -17.34 8.97 13.00
CA ALA A 191 -16.68 10.08 13.65
C ALA A 191 -15.54 9.55 14.53
N GLY A 192 -14.41 10.23 14.56
CA GLY A 192 -13.25 9.76 15.30
C GLY A 192 -12.29 10.87 15.71
N ILE A 193 -11.41 10.48 16.64
CA ILE A 193 -10.29 11.28 17.11
C ILE A 193 -9.03 10.43 17.10
N SER A 194 -7.90 11.04 16.73
CA SER A 194 -6.58 10.43 16.72
C SER A 194 -5.58 11.33 17.44
N VAL A 195 -4.64 10.71 18.13
CA VAL A 195 -3.42 11.35 18.63
C VAL A 195 -2.29 10.71 17.87
N ASP A 196 -1.56 11.53 17.14
CA ASP A 196 -0.58 11.12 16.15
C ASP A 196 0.83 11.58 16.60
N GLU A 197 1.80 10.71 16.47
CA GLU A 197 3.21 11.05 16.58
C GLU A 197 3.66 11.54 15.20
N LEU A 198 4.24 12.74 15.15
CA LEU A 198 4.54 13.49 13.93
C LEU A 198 6.07 13.66 13.71
N GLU A 199 6.89 12.70 14.17
CA GLU A 199 8.36 12.79 14.15
C GLU A 199 8.93 13.10 12.76
N ASP A 200 8.37 12.47 11.72
CA ASP A 200 8.79 12.66 10.33
C ASP A 200 7.99 13.76 9.59
N GLY A 201 7.18 14.53 10.34
CA GLY A 201 6.33 15.57 9.79
C GLY A 201 7.07 16.88 9.52
N TYR A 202 6.30 17.90 9.16
CA TYR A 202 6.81 19.24 8.91
C TYR A 202 7.33 19.86 10.21
N PHE A 203 8.47 20.56 10.14
CA PHE A 203 9.02 21.34 11.25
C PHE A 203 9.53 22.70 10.75
N LYS A 204 9.32 23.72 11.54
CA LYS A 204 9.79 25.09 11.30
C LYS A 204 11.30 25.21 11.54
N ASP A 205 11.93 26.18 10.93
CA ASP A 205 13.34 26.52 11.18
C ASP A 205 13.60 26.75 12.70
N GLY A 206 14.52 25.97 13.25
CA GLY A 206 14.91 26.04 14.65
C GLY A 206 14.14 25.12 15.59
N GLU A 207 13.13 24.41 15.10
CA GLU A 207 12.41 23.38 15.82
C GLU A 207 13.01 21.99 15.55
N ASN A 208 12.59 20.98 16.31
CA ASN A 208 12.96 19.58 16.11
C ASN A 208 11.74 18.79 15.67
N PRO A 209 11.88 17.84 14.76
CA PRO A 209 10.78 16.96 14.39
C PRO A 209 10.52 15.94 15.51
N ASN A 210 9.63 16.25 16.41
CA ASN A 210 9.16 15.33 17.47
C ASN A 210 7.80 15.79 17.97
N ASN A 211 6.93 16.04 17.05
CA ASN A 211 5.65 16.71 17.29
C ASN A 211 4.57 15.72 17.68
N VAL A 212 3.63 16.19 18.47
CA VAL A 212 2.37 15.50 18.72
C VAL A 212 1.26 16.21 17.96
N GLY A 213 0.47 15.45 17.21
CA GLY A 213 -0.71 15.95 16.55
C GLY A 213 -1.99 15.40 17.12
N VAL A 214 -3.08 16.15 16.94
CA VAL A 214 -4.43 15.69 17.20
C VAL A 214 -5.25 15.84 15.93
N ALA A 215 -5.83 14.73 15.45
CA ALA A 215 -6.69 14.76 14.29
C ALA A 215 -8.14 14.38 14.66
N LEU A 216 -9.07 15.00 13.96
CA LEU A 216 -10.51 14.73 14.04
C LEU A 216 -11.02 14.37 12.64
N GLY A 217 -11.89 13.39 12.56
CA GLY A 217 -12.50 13.00 11.29
C GLY A 217 -13.97 12.67 11.45
N VAL A 218 -14.78 13.18 10.53
CA VAL A 218 -16.17 12.77 10.36
C VAL A 218 -16.43 12.50 8.88
N GLY A 219 -17.21 11.50 8.59
CA GLY A 219 -17.56 11.20 7.21
C GLY A 219 -18.78 10.30 7.13
N GLY A 220 -19.27 10.15 5.91
CA GLY A 220 -20.43 9.32 5.71
C GLY A 220 -20.95 9.31 4.28
N LYS A 221 -22.07 8.60 4.12
CA LYS A 221 -22.79 8.47 2.85
C LYS A 221 -24.26 8.83 3.02
N ALA A 222 -24.76 9.66 2.11
CA ALA A 222 -26.17 10.05 2.05
C ALA A 222 -26.68 9.90 0.60
N GLY A 223 -27.29 8.77 0.30
CA GLY A 223 -27.74 8.43 -1.04
C GLY A 223 -26.57 8.28 -2.02
N VAL A 224 -26.50 9.14 -3.03
CA VAL A 224 -25.45 9.14 -4.06
C VAL A 224 -24.23 10.00 -3.68
N VAL A 225 -24.28 10.66 -2.52
CA VAL A 225 -23.22 11.56 -2.05
C VAL A 225 -22.49 10.93 -0.88
N SER A 226 -21.15 10.87 -0.94
CA SER A 226 -20.28 10.61 0.19
C SER A 226 -19.51 11.87 0.54
N TYR A 227 -19.16 12.02 1.81
CA TYR A 227 -18.44 13.19 2.29
C TYR A 227 -17.48 12.84 3.40
N GLN A 228 -16.43 13.64 3.51
CA GLN A 228 -15.47 13.62 4.60
C GLN A 228 -15.11 15.04 5.00
N LEU A 229 -15.04 15.29 6.30
CA LEU A 229 -14.47 16.50 6.88
C LEU A 229 -13.46 16.07 7.94
N ILE A 230 -12.22 16.51 7.80
CA ILE A 230 -11.14 16.21 8.74
C ILE A 230 -10.45 17.50 9.16
N GLY A 231 -9.85 17.46 10.34
CA GLY A 231 -8.99 18.52 10.84
C GLY A 231 -7.81 17.91 11.57
N GLY A 232 -6.67 18.58 11.52
CA GLY A 232 -5.46 18.22 12.25
C GLY A 232 -4.85 19.45 12.89
N TYR A 233 -4.29 19.31 14.08
CA TYR A 233 -3.55 20.35 14.79
C TYR A 233 -2.19 19.79 15.23
N ASP A 234 -1.14 20.43 14.76
CA ASP A 234 0.25 20.14 15.07
C ASP A 234 0.66 21.00 16.27
N THR A 235 0.99 20.38 17.40
CA THR A 235 1.17 21.10 18.67
C THR A 235 2.47 21.87 18.73
N ASP A 236 3.52 21.42 18.04
CA ASP A 236 4.83 22.10 18.07
C ASP A 236 4.89 23.22 17.05
N ASN A 237 4.36 23.01 15.86
CA ASN A 237 4.23 24.08 14.88
C ASN A 237 3.15 25.11 15.29
N GLU A 238 2.28 24.78 16.27
CA GLU A 238 1.15 25.61 16.70
C GLU A 238 0.19 25.98 15.55
N GLU A 239 0.11 25.10 14.53
CA GLU A 239 -0.66 25.32 13.32
C GLU A 239 -1.57 24.10 13.05
N GLY A 240 -2.60 24.32 12.25
CA GLY A 240 -3.52 23.26 11.90
C GLY A 240 -4.09 23.39 10.49
N ALA A 241 -4.71 22.31 10.05
CA ALA A 241 -5.36 22.27 8.76
C ALA A 241 -6.75 21.64 8.86
N VAL A 242 -7.63 22.01 7.94
CA VAL A 242 -8.94 21.39 7.75
C VAL A 242 -9.15 21.05 6.29
N ARG A 243 -9.67 19.84 6.01
CA ARG A 243 -10.00 19.38 4.66
C ARG A 243 -11.44 18.89 4.61
N GLY A 244 -12.15 19.30 3.58
CA GLY A 244 -13.44 18.76 3.20
C GLY A 244 -13.38 18.08 1.84
N MET A 245 -13.98 16.88 1.72
CA MET A 245 -14.15 16.18 0.45
C MET A 245 -15.61 15.76 0.26
N ILE A 246 -16.10 15.85 -0.97
CA ILE A 246 -17.43 15.41 -1.38
C ILE A 246 -17.30 14.60 -2.66
N PHE A 247 -17.94 13.45 -2.71
CA PHE A 247 -18.08 12.63 -3.89
C PHE A 247 -19.56 12.49 -4.24
N ALA A 248 -19.90 12.60 -5.52
CA ALA A 248 -21.25 12.43 -5.99
C ALA A 248 -21.29 11.60 -7.27
N ASP A 249 -22.09 10.51 -7.27
CA ASP A 249 -22.32 9.72 -8.47
C ASP A 249 -23.27 10.48 -9.40
N ILE A 250 -22.74 10.96 -10.53
CA ILE A 250 -23.46 11.80 -11.50
C ILE A 250 -23.23 11.24 -12.92
N GLY A 251 -24.31 10.84 -13.59
CA GLY A 251 -24.22 10.29 -14.94
C GLY A 251 -23.33 9.06 -15.02
N PRO A 252 -22.34 9.00 -15.94
CA PRO A 252 -21.48 7.83 -16.11
C PRO A 252 -20.29 7.78 -15.15
N GLY A 253 -20.22 8.65 -14.15
CA GLY A 253 -19.03 8.74 -13.30
C GLY A 253 -19.29 9.31 -11.92
N THR A 254 -18.22 9.55 -11.20
CA THR A 254 -18.20 10.13 -9.86
C THR A 254 -17.47 11.47 -9.89
N LEU A 255 -18.16 12.55 -9.53
CA LEU A 255 -17.57 13.87 -9.29
C LEU A 255 -16.98 13.88 -7.89
N GLY A 256 -15.70 14.24 -7.78
CA GLY A 256 -14.98 14.52 -6.54
C GLY A 256 -14.65 16.01 -6.43
N LEU A 257 -14.91 16.59 -5.28
CA LEU A 257 -14.55 17.97 -4.94
C LEU A 257 -13.84 17.97 -3.59
N ALA A 258 -12.75 18.71 -3.50
CA ALA A 258 -12.01 18.88 -2.25
C ALA A 258 -11.61 20.33 -2.02
N GLY A 259 -11.46 20.69 -0.75
CA GLY A 259 -10.86 21.93 -0.32
C GLY A 259 -10.09 21.74 0.96
N VAL A 260 -8.92 22.40 1.05
CA VAL A 260 -8.05 22.42 2.25
C VAL A 260 -7.79 23.87 2.63
N TYR A 261 -7.71 24.12 3.93
CA TYR A 261 -7.17 25.37 4.50
C TYR A 261 -6.22 25.02 5.64
N ALA A 262 -5.05 25.65 5.66
CA ALA A 262 -4.08 25.56 6.75
C ALA A 262 -3.77 26.95 7.30
N SER A 263 -3.69 27.06 8.62
CA SER A 263 -3.38 28.34 9.29
C SER A 263 -1.90 28.74 9.13
N GLY A 264 -1.04 27.76 8.88
CA GLY A 264 0.38 27.84 8.59
C GLY A 264 0.88 26.46 8.19
N PRO A 265 2.12 26.34 7.70
CA PRO A 265 2.71 25.05 7.35
C PRO A 265 2.75 24.12 8.57
N ASN A 266 2.23 22.91 8.44
CA ASN A 266 2.13 21.94 9.53
C ASN A 266 2.19 20.50 8.98
N SER A 267 2.37 19.53 9.86
CA SER A 267 2.56 18.12 9.48
C SER A 267 1.35 17.50 8.79
N TYR A 268 0.17 18.05 8.90
CA TYR A 268 -1.03 17.56 8.20
C TYR A 268 -1.19 18.15 6.79
N TYR A 269 -0.78 19.44 6.61
CA TYR A 269 -0.80 20.08 5.32
C TYR A 269 0.22 21.23 5.24
N SER A 270 1.13 21.17 4.29
CA SER A 270 2.22 22.13 4.11
C SER A 270 2.37 22.66 2.70
N GLN A 271 1.53 22.24 1.74
CA GLN A 271 1.68 22.56 0.33
C GLN A 271 1.26 24.01 -0.02
N SER A 272 0.26 24.55 0.68
CA SER A 272 -0.27 25.89 0.44
C SER A 272 -1.13 26.35 1.61
N GLU A 273 -1.44 27.65 1.71
CA GLU A 273 -2.39 28.13 2.70
C GLU A 273 -3.80 27.58 2.47
N TRP A 274 -4.20 27.52 1.20
CA TRP A 274 -5.48 26.90 0.83
C TRP A 274 -5.42 26.27 -0.56
N THR A 275 -6.25 25.29 -0.80
CA THR A 275 -6.43 24.71 -2.13
C THR A 275 -7.86 24.26 -2.36
N VAL A 276 -8.25 24.22 -3.64
CA VAL A 276 -9.49 23.61 -4.11
C VAL A 276 -9.17 22.69 -5.28
N ALA A 277 -9.74 21.49 -5.27
CA ALA A 277 -9.56 20.50 -6.31
C ALA A 277 -10.90 19.95 -6.79
N ALA A 278 -10.97 19.60 -8.07
CA ALA A 278 -12.11 18.95 -8.69
C ALA A 278 -11.66 17.86 -9.65
N GLU A 279 -12.32 16.71 -9.58
CA GLU A 279 -12.10 15.54 -10.45
C GLU A 279 -13.42 14.96 -10.93
N TYR A 280 -13.40 14.31 -12.08
CA TYR A 280 -14.54 13.54 -12.53
C TYR A 280 -14.12 12.19 -13.10
N ALA A 281 -14.27 11.13 -12.30
CA ALA A 281 -13.93 9.76 -12.66
C ALA A 281 -15.00 9.16 -13.60
N ILE A 282 -14.75 9.23 -14.89
CA ILE A 282 -15.66 8.79 -15.97
C ILE A 282 -15.46 7.29 -16.20
N LYS A 283 -16.46 6.46 -15.95
CA LYS A 283 -16.51 5.07 -16.38
C LYS A 283 -16.80 4.98 -17.88
N ALA A 284 -15.76 5.10 -18.70
CA ALA A 284 -15.90 5.07 -20.16
C ALA A 284 -16.35 3.68 -20.66
N THR A 285 -15.94 2.61 -20.00
CA THR A 285 -16.41 1.23 -20.17
C THR A 285 -16.28 0.46 -18.84
N ASP A 286 -16.65 -0.81 -18.81
CA ASP A 286 -16.45 -1.67 -17.62
C ASP A 286 -14.96 -1.85 -17.24
N LYS A 287 -14.04 -1.54 -18.16
CA LYS A 287 -12.59 -1.70 -17.97
C LYS A 287 -11.81 -0.40 -17.94
N TRP A 288 -12.37 0.69 -18.42
CA TRP A 288 -11.69 1.96 -18.54
C TRP A 288 -12.35 3.02 -17.67
N THR A 289 -11.55 3.65 -16.81
CA THR A 289 -11.92 4.88 -16.09
C THR A 289 -10.95 5.98 -16.49
N ILE A 290 -11.48 7.18 -16.80
CA ILE A 290 -10.70 8.36 -17.20
C ILE A 290 -11.07 9.47 -16.24
N THR A 291 -10.09 10.02 -15.53
CA THR A 291 -10.28 11.01 -14.47
C THR A 291 -9.49 12.28 -14.78
N PRO A 292 -10.08 13.26 -15.51
CA PRO A 292 -9.52 14.60 -15.57
C PRO A 292 -9.63 15.30 -14.22
N MET A 293 -8.65 16.17 -13.93
CA MET A 293 -8.50 16.90 -12.68
C MET A 293 -8.06 18.35 -12.94
N ALA A 294 -8.50 19.25 -12.06
CA ALA A 294 -7.97 20.60 -11.91
C ALA A 294 -7.89 20.96 -10.42
N GLN A 295 -6.82 21.64 -10.05
CA GLN A 295 -6.57 22.13 -8.69
C GLN A 295 -5.96 23.53 -8.74
N TYR A 296 -6.33 24.36 -7.77
CA TYR A 296 -5.77 25.69 -7.58
C TYR A 296 -5.27 25.83 -6.14
N PHE A 297 -4.10 26.44 -5.97
CA PHE A 297 -3.43 26.66 -4.69
C PHE A 297 -3.22 28.15 -4.48
N GLY A 298 -3.59 28.64 -3.31
CA GLY A 298 -3.26 29.98 -2.87
C GLY A 298 -2.10 29.96 -1.89
N ASN A 299 -1.10 30.80 -2.10
CA ASN A 299 0.16 30.84 -1.36
C ASN A 299 0.87 29.46 -1.40
N TYR A 300 1.27 29.05 -2.60
CA TYR A 300 1.83 27.73 -2.90
C TYR A 300 3.31 27.60 -2.55
N VAL A 301 3.70 26.48 -1.97
CA VAL A 301 5.10 26.11 -1.71
C VAL A 301 5.62 25.29 -2.89
N PRO A 302 6.54 25.85 -3.73
CA PRO A 302 7.01 25.13 -4.91
C PRO A 302 7.90 23.92 -4.61
N ASP A 303 8.63 23.96 -3.51
CA ASP A 303 9.58 22.93 -3.09
C ASP A 303 9.44 22.64 -1.58
N LEU A 304 8.72 21.58 -1.25
CA LEU A 304 8.50 21.16 0.14
C LEU A 304 9.76 20.59 0.79
N ASP A 305 10.69 20.02 0.03
CA ASP A 305 11.89 19.39 0.58
C ASP A 305 12.86 20.40 1.20
N THR A 306 12.81 21.63 0.72
CA THR A 306 13.66 22.73 1.21
C THR A 306 12.91 23.80 1.98
N PHE A 307 11.59 23.73 2.02
CA PHE A 307 10.75 24.73 2.68
C PHE A 307 10.61 24.44 4.18
N HIS A 308 11.13 25.35 5.00
CA HIS A 308 10.99 25.34 6.48
C HIS A 308 10.42 26.67 7.01
N GLY A 309 9.65 27.36 6.17
CA GLY A 309 9.05 28.65 6.51
C GLY A 309 8.04 28.58 7.63
N ASN A 310 7.88 29.66 8.37
CA ASN A 310 6.90 29.74 9.49
C ASN A 310 5.51 30.21 9.02
N SER A 311 5.36 30.60 7.77
CA SER A 311 4.13 31.15 7.19
C SER A 311 4.09 30.91 5.70
N PHE A 312 2.91 30.92 5.14
CA PHE A 312 2.70 30.95 3.68
C PHE A 312 2.72 32.40 3.13
N ASP A 313 2.88 33.42 3.97
CA ASP A 313 2.84 34.82 3.56
C ASP A 313 3.90 35.15 2.51
N GLY A 314 3.47 35.79 1.44
CA GLY A 314 4.36 36.28 0.36
C GLY A 314 4.76 35.22 -0.67
N LEU A 315 4.16 34.02 -0.60
CA LEU A 315 4.27 33.02 -1.66
C LEU A 315 3.28 33.33 -2.79
N GLY A 316 3.65 32.95 -4.02
CA GLY A 316 2.76 33.01 -5.17
C GLY A 316 1.70 31.91 -5.16
N ASP A 317 0.79 31.99 -6.11
CA ASP A 317 -0.23 30.98 -6.30
C ASP A 317 0.25 29.91 -7.30
N ALA A 318 -0.51 28.84 -7.43
CA ALA A 318 -0.28 27.84 -8.47
C ALA A 318 -1.60 27.25 -8.98
N TRP A 319 -1.56 26.77 -10.22
CA TRP A 319 -2.64 25.90 -10.71
C TRP A 319 -2.07 24.60 -11.26
N LYS A 320 -2.89 23.55 -11.20
CA LYS A 320 -2.52 22.21 -11.63
C LYS A 320 -3.66 21.60 -12.42
N VAL A 321 -3.32 20.94 -13.52
CA VAL A 321 -4.26 20.11 -14.25
C VAL A 321 -3.65 18.74 -14.52
N GLY A 322 -4.48 17.73 -14.58
CA GLY A 322 -3.99 16.39 -14.82
C GLY A 322 -5.07 15.45 -15.33
N ILE A 323 -4.64 14.26 -15.69
CA ILE A 323 -5.53 13.19 -16.11
C ILE A 323 -4.96 11.86 -15.64
N THR A 324 -5.82 11.03 -15.05
CA THR A 324 -5.52 9.64 -14.72
C THR A 324 -6.35 8.72 -15.62
N VAL A 325 -5.73 7.66 -16.11
CA VAL A 325 -6.40 6.63 -16.92
C VAL A 325 -6.14 5.29 -16.27
N ASP A 326 -7.20 4.63 -15.81
CA ASP A 326 -7.18 3.28 -15.26
C ASP A 326 -7.70 2.29 -16.28
N TYR A 327 -7.03 1.15 -16.40
CA TYR A 327 -7.43 0.06 -17.28
C TYR A 327 -7.32 -1.30 -16.58
N GLN A 328 -8.44 -2.01 -16.47
CA GLN A 328 -8.46 -3.40 -16.02
C GLN A 328 -8.16 -4.33 -17.21
N ILE A 329 -6.94 -4.86 -17.26
CA ILE A 329 -6.50 -5.78 -18.34
C ILE A 329 -7.26 -7.10 -18.22
N VAL A 330 -7.15 -7.74 -17.06
CA VAL A 330 -7.92 -8.92 -16.62
C VAL A 330 -8.13 -8.82 -15.11
N ASP A 331 -8.84 -9.76 -14.51
CA ASP A 331 -9.02 -9.82 -13.06
C ASP A 331 -7.67 -9.80 -12.34
N ASN A 332 -7.56 -8.89 -11.36
CA ASN A 332 -6.37 -8.66 -10.56
C ASN A 332 -5.11 -8.18 -11.33
N LEU A 333 -5.23 -7.77 -12.59
CA LEU A 333 -4.15 -7.14 -13.34
C LEU A 333 -4.63 -5.81 -13.94
N TYR A 334 -3.99 -4.72 -13.50
CA TYR A 334 -4.39 -3.36 -13.80
C TYR A 334 -3.23 -2.58 -14.39
N ALA A 335 -3.51 -1.72 -15.34
CA ALA A 335 -2.62 -0.66 -15.79
C ALA A 335 -3.19 0.69 -15.39
N LYS A 336 -2.32 1.62 -15.03
CA LYS A 336 -2.68 3.02 -14.73
C LYS A 336 -1.64 3.94 -15.38
N ALA A 337 -2.09 5.02 -15.95
CA ALA A 337 -1.23 6.08 -16.44
C ALA A 337 -1.77 7.43 -15.96
N THR A 338 -0.87 8.32 -15.57
CA THR A 338 -1.22 9.69 -15.21
C THR A 338 -0.22 10.66 -15.81
N VAL A 339 -0.68 11.85 -16.08
CA VAL A 339 0.15 13.01 -16.39
C VAL A 339 -0.50 14.23 -15.78
N ASP A 340 0.31 15.10 -15.22
CA ASP A 340 -0.09 16.38 -14.67
C ASP A 340 0.89 17.48 -15.05
N TYR A 341 0.36 18.71 -15.09
CA TYR A 341 1.11 19.93 -15.32
C TYR A 341 0.77 20.91 -14.19
N THR A 342 1.81 21.43 -13.56
CA THR A 342 1.72 22.41 -12.48
C THR A 342 2.45 23.69 -12.92
N ASP A 343 1.81 24.83 -12.74
CA ASP A 343 2.32 26.16 -13.10
C ASP A 343 2.26 27.06 -11.85
N PRO A 344 3.35 27.17 -11.09
CA PRO A 344 3.46 28.09 -9.97
C PRO A 344 3.90 29.49 -10.43
N ASP A 345 3.41 30.54 -9.76
CA ASP A 345 3.77 31.93 -10.08
C ASP A 345 5.26 32.22 -9.83
N ASP A 346 5.88 31.59 -8.84
CA ASP A 346 7.23 31.90 -8.36
C ASP A 346 8.28 30.82 -8.69
N ALA A 347 7.97 29.84 -9.53
CA ALA A 347 8.88 28.80 -9.97
C ALA A 347 8.60 28.35 -11.41
N ASP A 348 9.47 27.56 -11.98
CA ASP A 348 9.27 27.00 -13.32
C ASP A 348 8.12 25.98 -13.34
N GLU A 349 7.40 25.95 -14.45
CA GLU A 349 6.34 24.97 -14.66
C GLU A 349 6.91 23.53 -14.72
N VAL A 350 6.12 22.59 -14.21
CA VAL A 350 6.53 21.18 -14.12
C VAL A 350 5.48 20.28 -14.74
N THR A 351 5.92 19.38 -15.63
CA THR A 351 5.11 18.25 -16.12
C THR A 351 5.65 16.96 -15.53
N LYS A 352 4.81 16.21 -14.83
CA LYS A 352 5.13 14.88 -14.27
C LYS A 352 4.12 13.84 -14.73
N GLY A 353 4.48 12.59 -14.60
CA GLY A 353 3.56 11.50 -14.86
C GLY A 353 4.18 10.14 -14.61
N PHE A 354 3.34 9.12 -14.62
CA PHE A 354 3.83 7.75 -14.52
C PHE A 354 2.96 6.77 -15.31
N PHE A 355 3.56 5.63 -15.59
CA PHE A 355 2.85 4.42 -15.99
C PHE A 355 3.05 3.35 -14.92
N ARG A 356 1.97 2.65 -14.54
CA ARG A 356 1.94 1.61 -13.52
C ARG A 356 1.32 0.34 -14.09
N LEU A 357 1.94 -0.80 -13.82
CA LEU A 357 1.34 -2.13 -13.97
C LEU A 357 1.27 -2.81 -12.62
N GLN A 358 0.10 -3.30 -12.21
CA GLN A 358 -0.11 -3.89 -10.90
C GLN A 358 -0.85 -5.21 -10.98
N ARG A 359 -0.33 -6.24 -10.28
CA ARG A 359 -0.95 -7.55 -10.07
C ARG A 359 -1.31 -7.71 -8.59
N ALA A 360 -2.60 -7.74 -8.28
CA ALA A 360 -3.12 -8.01 -6.93
C ALA A 360 -3.32 -9.52 -6.68
N PHE A 361 -3.28 -9.97 -5.44
CA PHE A 361 -3.56 -11.36 -5.00
C PHE A 361 -4.14 -11.41 -3.60
#